data_baf2ebf75ddea555e3bade9bff24d2c0
#
_entry.id   baf2ebf75ddea555e3bade9bff24d2c0
#
_cell.length_a   1.000
_cell.length_b   1.000
_cell.length_c   1.000
_cell.angle_alpha   90.00
_cell.angle_beta   90.00
_cell.angle_gamma   90.00
#
_symmetry.space_group_name_H-M   'P 1'
#
loop_
_entity.id
_entity.type
_entity.pdbx_description
1 polymer ?
#
loop_
_entity_poly.entity_id
_entity_poly.type
_entity_poly.pdbx_seq_one_letter_code
_entity_poly.pdbx_strand_id
1 'polypeptide(L)'
;MKIDIFDTTLRDGFQQEGISPSVKDKLEIAKLLDNLGVSFIEGGWPGASPKEEEFFKKAKLELNLDNAKLVSFGSTRKLTLSVDKDPQVQALVDAETEYVCIVGKSSKLHITKALQALSLIHI
;
A
#
# COMPACT_ATOMS: atom_id res chain seq x y z
N MET A 1 -20.60 -15.06 -12.65
CA MET A 1 -19.23 -14.93 -12.14
C MET A 1 -19.09 -13.50 -11.62
N LYS A 2 -18.71 -13.30 -10.36
CA LYS A 2 -18.41 -11.97 -9.80
C LYS A 2 -16.94 -11.67 -10.08
N ILE A 3 -16.65 -10.50 -10.65
CA ILE A 3 -15.30 -10.03 -10.88
C ILE A 3 -15.06 -8.85 -9.94
N ASP A 4 -14.00 -8.92 -9.16
CA ASP A 4 -13.56 -7.83 -8.30
C ASP A 4 -12.40 -7.09 -8.96
N ILE A 5 -12.48 -5.75 -8.98
CA ILE A 5 -11.45 -4.87 -9.56
C ILE A 5 -10.59 -4.33 -8.43
N PHE A 6 -9.27 -4.50 -8.58
CA PHE A 6 -8.26 -3.96 -7.67
C PHE A 6 -7.54 -2.80 -8.37
N ASP A 7 -7.83 -1.57 -7.95
CA ASP A 7 -7.26 -0.35 -8.50
C ASP A 7 -5.98 0.06 -7.78
N THR A 8 -4.93 0.40 -8.52
CA THR A 8 -3.62 0.81 -7.98
C THR A 8 -3.23 2.25 -8.34
N THR A 9 -4.17 3.05 -8.79
CA THR A 9 -3.93 4.45 -9.20
C THR A 9 -3.24 5.25 -8.11
N LEU A 10 -3.72 5.16 -6.86
CA LEU A 10 -3.21 5.98 -5.74
C LEU A 10 -1.84 5.52 -5.22
N ARG A 11 -1.38 4.33 -5.59
CA ARG A 11 -0.05 3.84 -5.23
C ARG A 11 0.86 3.77 -6.45
N ASP A 12 0.61 2.85 -7.38
CA ASP A 12 1.46 2.60 -8.53
C ASP A 12 1.33 3.72 -9.58
N GLY A 13 0.11 4.14 -9.86
CA GLY A 13 -0.16 5.22 -10.81
C GLY A 13 0.54 6.54 -10.46
N PHE A 14 0.66 6.84 -9.17
CA PHE A 14 1.33 8.05 -8.69
C PHE A 14 2.85 7.96 -8.57
N GLN A 15 3.45 6.82 -8.90
CA GLN A 15 4.89 6.69 -9.05
C GLN A 15 5.41 7.24 -10.39
N GLN A 16 4.50 7.67 -11.25
CA GLN A 16 4.85 8.28 -12.53
C GLN A 16 5.55 9.64 -12.34
N GLU A 17 6.60 9.88 -13.12
CA GLU A 17 7.35 11.15 -13.09
C GLU A 17 6.44 12.35 -13.41
N GLY A 18 6.60 13.43 -12.67
CA GLY A 18 5.81 14.66 -12.85
C GLY A 18 4.45 14.66 -12.14
N ILE A 19 4.03 13.56 -11.51
CA ILE A 19 2.78 13.48 -10.76
C ILE A 19 3.09 13.50 -9.26
N SER A 20 2.56 14.50 -8.55
CA SER A 20 2.69 14.60 -7.10
C SER A 20 1.40 15.11 -6.45
N PRO A 21 0.36 14.26 -6.35
CA PRO A 21 -0.92 14.64 -5.77
C PRO A 21 -0.78 15.01 -4.29
N SER A 22 -1.59 15.93 -3.83
CA SER A 22 -1.73 16.19 -2.39
C SER A 22 -2.51 15.06 -1.70
N VAL A 23 -2.49 15.04 -0.37
CA VAL A 23 -3.32 14.10 0.41
C VAL A 23 -4.81 14.32 0.09
N LYS A 24 -5.22 15.58 -0.08
CA LYS A 24 -6.60 15.92 -0.45
C LYS A 24 -6.98 15.34 -1.82
N ASP A 25 -6.09 15.47 -2.81
CA ASP A 25 -6.33 14.90 -4.14
C ASP A 25 -6.50 13.37 -4.08
N LYS A 26 -5.66 12.70 -3.28
CA LYS A 26 -5.78 11.25 -3.07
C LYS A 26 -7.13 10.86 -2.47
N LEU A 27 -7.63 11.61 -1.47
CA LEU A 27 -8.94 11.35 -0.86
C LEU A 27 -10.08 11.56 -1.87
N GLU A 28 -10.02 12.60 -2.68
CA GLU A 28 -11.03 12.85 -3.71
C GLU A 28 -11.03 11.78 -4.81
N ILE A 29 -9.85 11.36 -5.26
CA ILE A 29 -9.72 10.28 -6.24
C ILE A 29 -10.23 8.95 -5.67
N ALA A 30 -9.96 8.65 -4.39
CA ALA A 30 -10.51 7.46 -3.75
C ALA A 30 -12.04 7.43 -3.79
N LYS A 31 -12.70 8.57 -3.53
CA LYS A 31 -14.16 8.68 -3.65
C LYS A 31 -14.66 8.48 -5.08
N LEU A 32 -13.93 9.01 -6.07
CA LEU A 32 -14.29 8.82 -7.48
C LEU A 32 -14.16 7.35 -7.91
N LEU A 33 -13.12 6.65 -7.45
CA LEU A 33 -12.92 5.22 -7.68
C LEU A 33 -14.02 4.38 -7.00
N ASP A 34 -14.42 4.74 -5.79
CA ASP A 34 -15.54 4.10 -5.09
C ASP A 34 -16.85 4.27 -5.87
N ASN A 35 -17.15 5.49 -6.34
CA ASN A 35 -18.31 5.78 -7.17
C ASN A 35 -18.29 5.04 -8.50
N LEU A 36 -17.11 4.78 -9.06
CA LEU A 36 -16.93 3.96 -10.26
C LEU A 36 -17.26 2.47 -10.00
N GLY A 37 -17.28 2.05 -8.73
CA GLY A 37 -17.65 0.69 -8.34
C GLY A 37 -16.47 -0.29 -8.34
N VAL A 38 -15.22 0.17 -8.18
CA VAL A 38 -14.09 -0.74 -7.96
C VAL A 38 -14.22 -1.44 -6.61
N SER A 39 -13.70 -2.66 -6.47
CA SER A 39 -13.83 -3.44 -5.25
C SER A 39 -12.76 -3.11 -4.22
N PHE A 40 -11.55 -2.79 -4.68
CA PHE A 40 -10.40 -2.48 -3.83
C PHE A 40 -9.63 -1.29 -4.38
N ILE A 41 -9.19 -0.39 -3.49
CA ILE A 41 -8.37 0.78 -3.81
C ILE A 41 -7.07 0.67 -3.02
N GLU A 42 -5.94 0.44 -3.71
CA GLU A 42 -4.62 0.43 -3.11
C GLU A 42 -4.18 1.88 -2.86
N GLY A 43 -4.36 2.33 -1.62
CA GLY A 43 -4.24 3.75 -1.25
C GLY A 43 -2.82 4.28 -1.24
N GLY A 44 -1.81 3.42 -1.04
CA GLY A 44 -0.42 3.84 -0.95
C GLY A 44 0.41 2.96 -0.02
N TRP A 45 1.66 3.35 0.21
CA TRP A 45 2.59 2.68 1.11
C TRP A 45 2.81 3.53 2.37
N PRO A 46 2.13 3.22 3.50
CA PRO A 46 2.16 4.05 4.72
C PRO A 46 3.58 4.35 5.23
N GLY A 47 4.48 3.37 5.16
CA GLY A 47 5.87 3.51 5.59
C GLY A 47 6.81 4.21 4.59
N ALA A 48 6.34 4.63 3.42
CA ALA A 48 7.21 5.21 2.39
C ALA A 48 7.55 6.68 2.66
N SER A 49 6.60 7.45 3.20
CA SER A 49 6.82 8.88 3.48
C SER A 49 5.78 9.42 4.49
N PRO A 50 6.08 10.55 5.15
CA PRO A 50 5.12 11.21 6.04
C PRO A 50 3.79 11.57 5.35
N LYS A 51 3.81 11.87 4.06
CA LYS A 51 2.63 12.18 3.26
C LYS A 51 1.73 10.94 3.09
N GLU A 52 2.32 9.78 2.87
CA GLU A 52 1.57 8.52 2.79
C GLU A 52 0.95 8.17 4.14
N GLU A 53 1.70 8.34 5.23
CA GLU A 53 1.17 8.15 6.58
C GLU A 53 0.01 9.12 6.88
N GLU A 54 0.13 10.40 6.51
CA GLU A 54 -0.93 11.38 6.65
C GLU A 54 -2.19 11.00 5.86
N PHE A 55 -2.02 10.48 4.65
CA PHE A 55 -3.15 10.01 3.84
C PHE A 55 -3.97 8.95 4.59
N PHE A 56 -3.34 7.91 5.14
CA PHE A 56 -4.08 6.87 5.86
C PHE A 56 -4.73 7.38 7.15
N LYS A 57 -4.07 8.28 7.88
CA LYS A 57 -4.66 8.94 9.06
C LYS A 57 -5.92 9.73 8.70
N LYS A 58 -5.89 10.51 7.60
CA LYS A 58 -7.05 11.26 7.14
C LYS A 58 -8.11 10.35 6.53
N ALA A 59 -7.73 9.36 5.75
CA ALA A 59 -8.67 8.41 5.16
C ALA A 59 -9.53 7.72 6.21
N LYS A 60 -8.94 7.32 7.33
CA LYS A 60 -9.65 6.73 8.47
C LYS A 60 -10.75 7.65 9.04
N LEU A 61 -10.54 8.96 9.02
CA LEU A 61 -11.45 9.95 9.61
C LEU A 61 -12.48 10.51 8.61
N GLU A 62 -12.09 10.64 7.35
CA GLU A 62 -12.80 11.45 6.35
C GLU A 62 -13.32 10.63 5.16
N LEU A 63 -12.78 9.41 4.95
CA LEU A 63 -13.09 8.61 3.78
C LEU A 63 -14.16 7.56 4.11
N ASN A 64 -15.38 7.81 3.64
CA ASN A 64 -16.46 6.82 3.67
C ASN A 64 -16.58 6.22 2.26
N LEU A 65 -16.37 4.91 2.15
CA LEU A 65 -16.47 4.16 0.90
C LEU A 65 -17.67 3.22 0.99
N ASP A 66 -18.55 3.28 0.00
CA ASP A 66 -19.77 2.46 -0.05
C ASP A 66 -19.54 1.12 -0.77
N ASN A 67 -18.66 1.11 -1.76
CA ASN A 67 -18.41 -0.03 -2.64
C ASN A 67 -17.02 -0.63 -2.46
N ALA A 68 -16.02 0.22 -2.34
CA ALA A 68 -14.60 -0.20 -2.31
C ALA A 68 -14.09 -0.44 -0.89
N LYS A 69 -13.03 -1.24 -0.80
CA LYS A 69 -12.20 -1.41 0.40
C LYS A 69 -10.86 -0.72 0.20
N LEU A 70 -10.44 0.12 1.17
CA LEU A 70 -9.11 0.72 1.15
C LEU A 70 -8.07 -0.33 1.55
N VAL A 71 -6.99 -0.39 0.77
CA VAL A 71 -5.89 -1.35 0.97
C VAL A 71 -4.60 -0.57 1.21
N SER A 72 -3.85 -0.90 2.24
CA SER A 72 -2.48 -0.44 2.40
C SER A 72 -1.51 -1.39 1.71
N PHE A 73 -0.47 -0.84 1.09
CA PHE A 73 0.56 -1.60 0.39
C PHE A 73 1.88 -1.57 1.17
N GLY A 74 2.61 -2.66 1.13
CA GLY A 74 3.96 -2.72 1.69
C GLY A 74 4.75 -3.92 1.22
N SER A 75 5.97 -4.03 1.73
CA SER A 75 6.84 -5.19 1.49
C SER A 75 6.86 -6.12 2.71
N THR A 76 7.37 -7.32 2.51
CA THR A 76 7.77 -8.21 3.59
C THR A 76 8.83 -7.53 4.48
N ARG A 77 8.97 -8.00 5.72
CA ARG A 77 9.94 -7.44 6.69
C ARG A 77 11.37 -7.40 6.15
N LYS A 78 12.17 -6.51 6.68
CA LYS A 78 13.63 -6.50 6.45
C LYS A 78 14.28 -7.72 7.10
N LEU A 79 15.25 -8.32 6.43
CA LEU A 79 15.96 -9.52 6.91
C LEU A 79 16.60 -9.34 8.29
N THR A 80 17.11 -8.15 8.57
CA THR A 80 17.85 -7.80 9.79
C THR A 80 16.96 -7.48 10.98
N LEU A 81 15.63 -7.39 10.77
CA LEU A 81 14.68 -7.00 11.81
C LEU A 81 13.66 -8.11 12.06
N SER A 82 13.21 -8.27 13.29
CA SER A 82 12.01 -9.04 13.58
C SER A 82 10.76 -8.26 13.14
N VAL A 83 9.65 -8.95 12.90
CA VAL A 83 8.40 -8.36 12.41
C VAL A 83 7.91 -7.23 13.31
N ASP A 84 7.98 -7.43 14.62
CA ASP A 84 7.55 -6.48 15.65
C ASP A 84 8.44 -5.23 15.74
N LYS A 85 9.64 -5.25 15.15
CA LYS A 85 10.61 -4.14 15.16
C LYS A 85 10.81 -3.50 13.80
N ASP A 86 10.12 -3.99 12.77
CA ASP A 86 10.22 -3.43 11.44
C ASP A 86 9.26 -2.25 11.27
N PRO A 87 9.77 -1.00 11.12
CA PRO A 87 8.93 0.18 11.01
C PRO A 87 8.04 0.17 9.76
N GLN A 88 8.43 -0.55 8.70
CA GLN A 88 7.61 -0.68 7.50
C GLN A 88 6.41 -1.58 7.74
N VAL A 89 6.59 -2.67 8.47
CA VAL A 89 5.51 -3.56 8.87
C VAL A 89 4.61 -2.86 9.90
N GLN A 90 5.21 -2.16 10.86
CA GLN A 90 4.45 -1.40 11.85
C GLN A 90 3.57 -0.33 11.21
N ALA A 91 4.07 0.38 10.21
CA ALA A 91 3.28 1.38 9.47
C ALA A 91 2.05 0.78 8.76
N LEU A 92 2.13 -0.49 8.31
CA LEU A 92 0.97 -1.20 7.77
C LEU A 92 -0.08 -1.50 8.84
N VAL A 93 0.36 -1.87 10.04
CA VAL A 93 -0.54 -2.09 11.18
C VAL A 93 -1.20 -0.79 11.60
N ASP A 94 -0.41 0.29 11.70
CA ASP A 94 -0.89 1.62 12.13
C ASP A 94 -1.83 2.28 11.11
N ALA A 95 -1.76 1.88 9.83
CA ALA A 95 -2.71 2.32 8.81
C ALA A 95 -4.14 1.85 9.07
N GLU A 96 -4.32 0.78 9.84
CA GLU A 96 -5.62 0.21 10.26
C GLU A 96 -6.60 -0.02 9.09
N THR A 97 -6.08 -0.39 7.93
CA THR A 97 -6.92 -0.78 6.79
C THR A 97 -7.43 -2.22 6.96
N GLU A 98 -8.63 -2.50 6.47
CA GLU A 98 -9.22 -3.85 6.54
C GLU A 98 -8.40 -4.88 5.72
N TYR A 99 -7.75 -4.43 4.65
CA TYR A 99 -6.92 -5.25 3.77
C TYR A 99 -5.52 -4.67 3.63
N VAL A 100 -4.55 -5.56 3.54
CA VAL A 100 -3.14 -5.23 3.31
C VAL A 100 -2.62 -6.02 2.13
N CYS A 101 -1.98 -5.35 1.17
CA CYS A 101 -1.27 -5.96 0.07
C CYS A 101 0.23 -6.00 0.40
N ILE A 102 0.82 -7.20 0.43
CA ILE A 102 2.24 -7.37 0.73
C ILE A 102 2.97 -7.93 -0.48
N VAL A 103 4.00 -7.23 -0.96
CA VAL A 103 4.88 -7.74 -2.01
C VAL A 103 6.09 -8.45 -1.44
N GLY A 104 6.29 -9.69 -1.87
CA GLY A 104 7.50 -10.47 -1.60
C GLY A 104 8.31 -10.69 -2.88
N LYS A 105 9.62 -10.47 -2.83
CA LYS A 105 10.50 -10.75 -3.97
C LYS A 105 10.78 -12.25 -4.05
N SER A 106 10.32 -12.89 -5.13
CA SER A 106 10.45 -14.33 -5.36
C SER A 106 11.54 -14.70 -6.37
N SER A 107 12.00 -13.74 -7.20
CA SER A 107 13.08 -13.98 -8.17
C SER A 107 14.43 -14.14 -7.47
N LYS A 108 15.18 -15.20 -7.82
CA LYS A 108 16.54 -15.44 -7.31
C LYS A 108 17.45 -14.22 -7.48
N LEU A 109 17.38 -13.53 -8.61
CA LEU A 109 18.14 -12.30 -8.87
C LEU A 109 17.79 -11.20 -7.86
N HIS A 110 16.51 -10.96 -7.62
CA HIS A 110 16.06 -9.96 -6.66
C HIS A 110 16.42 -10.33 -5.22
N ILE A 111 16.32 -11.60 -4.86
CA ILE A 111 16.69 -12.09 -3.53
C ILE A 111 18.18 -11.86 -3.27
N THR A 112 19.04 -12.27 -4.19
CA THR A 112 20.50 -12.18 -4.01
C THR A 112 21.06 -10.78 -4.20
N LYS A 113 20.55 -10.01 -5.17
CA LYS A 113 21.10 -8.69 -5.52
C LYS A 113 20.41 -7.52 -4.82
N ALA A 114 19.08 -7.55 -4.71
CA ALA A 114 18.33 -6.45 -4.10
C ALA A 114 18.15 -6.64 -2.59
N LEU A 115 17.79 -7.84 -2.14
CA LEU A 115 17.60 -8.13 -0.71
C LEU A 115 18.88 -8.59 -0.03
N GLN A 116 19.93 -8.95 -0.79
CA GLN A 116 21.18 -9.53 -0.29
C GLN A 116 20.96 -10.76 0.62
N ALA A 117 19.91 -11.53 0.31
CA ALA A 117 19.52 -12.74 1.02
C ALA A 117 20.06 -13.98 0.32
N LEU A 118 20.29 -15.05 1.10
CA LEU A 118 20.82 -16.29 0.55
C LEU A 118 19.74 -17.14 -0.12
N SER A 119 18.49 -17.06 0.38
CA SER A 119 17.37 -17.84 -0.15
C SER A 119 16.02 -17.20 0.22
N LEU A 120 14.94 -17.70 -0.41
CA LEU A 120 13.55 -17.30 -0.13
C LEU A 120 13.12 -17.49 1.33
N ILE A 121 13.69 -18.46 2.03
CA ILE A 121 13.35 -18.74 3.43
C ILE A 121 13.67 -17.56 4.37
N HIS A 122 14.56 -16.66 3.94
CA HIS A 122 14.90 -15.46 4.71
C HIS A 122 13.90 -14.31 4.53
N ILE A 123 12.95 -14.44 3.62
CA ILE A 123 11.88 -13.48 3.40
C ILE A 123 10.66 -13.82 4.24
#